data_8e02be785a288b1e1749efec8cc51f0c
#
_entry.id   8e02be785a288b1e1749efec8cc51f0c
#
_cell.length_a   1.000
_cell.length_b   1.000
_cell.length_c   1.000
_cell.angle_alpha   90.00
_cell.angle_beta   90.00
_cell.angle_gamma   90.00
#
_symmetry.space_group_name_H-M   'P 1'
#
loop_
_entity.id
_entity.type
_entity.pdbx_description
1 polymer ?
#
loop_
_entity_poly.entity_id
_entity_poly.type
_entity_poly.pdbx_seq_one_letter_code
_entity_poly.pdbx_strand_id
1 'polypeptide(L)'
;VKQIPDKIREVCSKCRSLTSLVQTEYEELLHLFSTHCEEKMSLFTLKGKRRKAGKYAERKDSGLYGSRSKLDFLLMYLKEDTLQLRQGLLFEMSQSKVSEWLHFLLPVLEKSLAQMGYLPEEGFRFNAYQDTESEWFTADVTERPIARNLDKEAQKEEYSGKKKRHTIKNLVICDDQKRIVFLSDLYAGKTHDKEIWDDLDLELQKRNVLLDLGFYGTDVLEGVLPFKKPKNQELTKHQKAVNQALAQLRIGVEHAFSGVKRLKIVQHQIRLKKTKVRQQVLRMAIGLYNFRLEKRI
;
A
#
# COMPACT_ATOMS: atom_id res chain seq x y z
N VAL A 1 -22.42 -28.71 -6.38
CA VAL A 1 -21.71 -27.46 -6.09
C VAL A 1 -21.15 -26.95 -7.41
N LYS A 2 -21.79 -25.94 -8.00
CA LYS A 2 -21.29 -25.31 -9.24
C LYS A 2 -20.02 -24.54 -8.86
N GLN A 3 -18.89 -25.02 -9.33
CA GLN A 3 -17.63 -24.27 -9.23
C GLN A 3 -17.81 -22.91 -9.91
N ILE A 4 -17.13 -21.87 -9.38
CA ILE A 4 -16.97 -20.64 -10.15
C ILE A 4 -16.62 -21.06 -11.57
N PRO A 5 -17.36 -20.64 -12.59
CA PRO A 5 -17.12 -21.14 -13.94
C PRO A 5 -15.63 -20.99 -14.27
N ASP A 6 -15.01 -22.03 -14.79
CA ASP A 6 -13.58 -22.02 -15.17
C ASP A 6 -13.24 -20.80 -16.04
N LYS A 7 -14.23 -20.29 -16.77
CA LYS A 7 -14.14 -19.04 -17.53
C LYS A 7 -13.82 -17.81 -16.69
N ILE A 8 -14.34 -17.68 -15.43
CA ILE A 8 -14.00 -16.54 -14.57
C ILE A 8 -12.57 -16.71 -14.03
N ARG A 9 -12.16 -17.92 -13.69
CA ARG A 9 -10.78 -18.20 -13.26
C ARG A 9 -9.77 -17.90 -14.36
N GLU A 10 -10.08 -18.29 -15.59
CA GLU A 10 -9.24 -18.00 -16.76
C GLU A 10 -9.20 -16.51 -17.09
N VAL A 11 -10.31 -15.80 -16.93
CA VAL A 11 -10.41 -14.34 -17.11
C VAL A 11 -9.64 -13.59 -16.02
N CYS A 12 -9.69 -14.01 -14.74
CA CYS A 12 -8.98 -13.33 -13.65
C CYS A 12 -7.47 -13.32 -13.86
N SER A 13 -6.87 -14.45 -14.22
CA SER A 13 -5.42 -14.53 -14.47
C SER A 13 -4.96 -13.75 -15.70
N LYS A 14 -5.84 -13.59 -16.72
CA LYS A 14 -5.56 -12.85 -17.97
C LYS A 14 -6.03 -11.40 -17.95
N CYS A 15 -6.82 -10.99 -16.96
CA CYS A 15 -7.46 -9.67 -16.94
C CYS A 15 -6.78 -8.69 -16.00
N ARG A 16 -5.91 -7.84 -16.54
CA ARG A 16 -5.26 -6.73 -15.83
C ARG A 16 -6.24 -5.81 -15.10
N SER A 17 -7.48 -5.69 -15.60
CA SER A 17 -8.49 -4.84 -14.93
C SER A 17 -8.93 -5.41 -13.58
N LEU A 18 -8.91 -6.73 -13.39
CA LEU A 18 -9.32 -7.40 -12.14
C LEU A 18 -8.19 -7.62 -11.16
N THR A 19 -6.94 -7.78 -11.62
CA THR A 19 -5.80 -8.09 -10.76
C THR A 19 -4.78 -6.95 -10.65
N SER A 20 -4.81 -6.00 -11.58
CA SER A 20 -3.79 -4.97 -11.84
C SER A 20 -2.47 -5.50 -12.41
N LEU A 21 -2.33 -6.80 -12.63
CA LEU A 21 -1.13 -7.46 -13.14
C LEU A 21 -1.33 -7.91 -14.59
N VAL A 22 -0.28 -7.86 -15.41
CA VAL A 22 -0.23 -8.57 -16.69
C VAL A 22 0.11 -10.04 -16.45
N GLN A 23 -0.04 -10.89 -17.47
CA GLN A 23 0.11 -12.34 -17.33
C GLN A 23 1.48 -12.74 -16.76
N THR A 24 2.56 -12.16 -17.27
CA THR A 24 3.92 -12.46 -16.79
C THR A 24 4.14 -12.06 -15.34
N GLU A 25 3.71 -10.85 -14.95
CA GLU A 25 3.73 -10.37 -13.56
C GLU A 25 2.91 -11.30 -12.64
N TYR A 26 1.75 -11.75 -13.12
CA TYR A 26 0.86 -12.64 -12.36
C TYR A 26 1.48 -14.02 -12.12
N GLU A 27 2.05 -14.66 -13.16
CA GLU A 27 2.64 -16.01 -13.01
C GLU A 27 3.88 -15.99 -12.12
N GLU A 28 4.71 -14.94 -12.21
CA GLU A 28 5.86 -14.78 -11.33
C GLU A 28 5.44 -14.64 -9.86
N LEU A 29 4.45 -13.78 -9.57
CA LEU A 29 3.90 -13.65 -8.22
C LEU A 29 3.25 -14.96 -7.75
N LEU A 30 2.50 -15.64 -8.62
CA LEU A 30 1.83 -16.90 -8.29
C LEU A 30 2.82 -17.98 -7.86
N HIS A 31 3.99 -18.05 -8.46
CA HIS A 31 5.00 -19.05 -8.11
C HIS A 31 5.40 -18.95 -6.63
N LEU A 32 5.81 -17.77 -6.18
CA LEU A 32 6.19 -17.54 -4.77
C LEU A 32 4.99 -17.57 -3.82
N PHE A 33 3.86 -16.99 -4.25
CA PHE A 33 2.62 -17.05 -3.48
C PHE A 33 2.17 -18.48 -3.22
N SER A 34 2.29 -19.38 -4.20
CA SER A 34 1.94 -20.80 -4.07
C SER A 34 2.79 -21.47 -2.97
N THR A 35 4.10 -21.30 -3.02
CA THR A 35 5.04 -21.85 -2.04
C THR A 35 4.67 -21.41 -0.62
N HIS A 36 4.50 -20.11 -0.40
CA HIS A 36 4.17 -19.59 0.93
C HIS A 36 2.75 -19.93 1.38
N CYS A 37 1.80 -20.04 0.44
CA CYS A 37 0.44 -20.44 0.73
C CYS A 37 0.38 -21.89 1.20
N GLU A 38 1.04 -22.80 0.50
CA GLU A 38 1.12 -24.21 0.84
C GLU A 38 1.83 -24.44 2.18
N GLU A 39 2.97 -23.76 2.41
CA GLU A 39 3.66 -23.76 3.69
C GLU A 39 2.70 -23.35 4.82
N LYS A 40 2.04 -22.21 4.69
CA LYS A 40 1.13 -21.69 5.71
C LYS A 40 -0.09 -22.57 5.91
N MET A 41 -0.66 -23.13 4.84
CA MET A 41 -1.80 -24.05 4.88
C MET A 41 -1.43 -25.38 5.58
N SER A 42 -0.22 -25.87 5.41
CA SER A 42 0.26 -27.08 6.09
C SER A 42 0.40 -26.89 7.61
N LEU A 43 0.82 -25.68 8.04
CA LEU A 43 1.12 -25.38 9.43
C LEU A 43 -0.10 -24.85 10.21
N PHE A 44 -1.00 -24.11 9.56
CA PHE A 44 -2.06 -23.37 10.24
C PHE A 44 -3.44 -23.61 9.61
N THR A 45 -4.47 -23.52 10.45
CA THR A 45 -5.87 -23.42 10.01
C THR A 45 -6.17 -21.99 9.57
N LEU A 46 -7.29 -21.75 8.87
CA LEU A 46 -7.74 -20.41 8.51
C LEU A 46 -7.95 -19.48 9.72
N LYS A 47 -8.28 -20.04 10.88
CA LYS A 47 -8.41 -19.31 12.15
C LYS A 47 -7.07 -19.05 12.86
N GLY A 48 -5.95 -19.37 12.21
CA GLY A 48 -4.60 -19.14 12.74
C GLY A 48 -4.14 -20.15 13.81
N LYS A 49 -4.91 -21.21 14.09
CA LYS A 49 -4.48 -22.26 15.02
C LYS A 49 -3.48 -23.20 14.33
N ARG A 50 -2.39 -23.53 15.02
CA ARG A 50 -1.39 -24.49 14.51
C ARG A 50 -2.03 -25.87 14.38
N ARG A 51 -1.76 -26.55 13.28
CA ARG A 51 -2.23 -27.92 13.04
C ARG A 51 -1.44 -28.91 13.89
N LYS A 52 -2.13 -29.93 14.43
CA LYS A 52 -1.50 -30.99 15.24
C LYS A 52 -0.82 -32.05 14.35
N ALA A 53 -1.33 -32.28 13.14
CA ALA A 53 -0.80 -33.25 12.18
C ALA A 53 -0.21 -32.53 10.95
N GLY A 54 0.98 -32.96 10.52
CA GLY A 54 1.80 -32.28 9.51
C GLY A 54 1.35 -32.47 8.05
N LYS A 55 0.25 -33.17 7.77
CA LYS A 55 -0.24 -33.34 6.39
C LYS A 55 -1.61 -32.69 6.23
N TYR A 56 -1.65 -31.63 5.45
CA TYR A 56 -2.89 -31.00 5.01
C TYR A 56 -3.13 -31.33 3.54
N ALA A 57 -4.23 -32.03 3.27
CA ALA A 57 -4.74 -32.20 1.92
C ALA A 57 -5.91 -31.24 1.70
N GLU A 58 -5.81 -30.42 0.68
CA GLU A 58 -6.88 -29.50 0.31
C GLU A 58 -8.03 -30.27 -0.33
N ARG A 59 -9.26 -30.00 0.12
CA ARG A 59 -10.45 -30.62 -0.48
C ARG A 59 -10.74 -29.99 -1.83
N LYS A 60 -11.01 -30.81 -2.86
CA LYS A 60 -11.32 -30.37 -4.22
C LYS A 60 -12.64 -29.58 -4.32
N ASP A 61 -13.55 -29.79 -3.37
CA ASP A 61 -14.81 -29.05 -3.22
C ASP A 61 -14.69 -27.74 -2.46
N SER A 62 -13.46 -27.34 -2.08
CA SER A 62 -13.21 -26.05 -1.46
C SER A 62 -13.51 -24.89 -2.42
N GLY A 63 -14.25 -23.88 -1.97
CA GLY A 63 -14.55 -22.68 -2.77
C GLY A 63 -13.31 -21.93 -3.28
N LEU A 64 -12.13 -22.11 -2.63
CA LEU A 64 -10.84 -21.60 -3.09
C LEU A 64 -9.83 -22.75 -3.18
N TYR A 65 -10.08 -23.68 -4.11
CA TYR A 65 -9.15 -24.78 -4.35
C TYR A 65 -7.94 -24.30 -5.16
N GLY A 66 -6.73 -24.70 -4.71
CA GLY A 66 -5.45 -24.36 -5.32
C GLY A 66 -4.99 -22.91 -5.04
N SER A 67 -3.69 -22.66 -5.20
CA SER A 67 -3.07 -21.36 -4.88
C SER A 67 -3.52 -20.25 -5.84
N ARG A 68 -3.78 -20.57 -7.10
CA ARG A 68 -4.28 -19.62 -8.11
C ARG A 68 -5.62 -19.01 -7.68
N SER A 69 -6.61 -19.83 -7.29
CA SER A 69 -7.91 -19.32 -6.83
C SER A 69 -7.81 -18.41 -5.61
N LYS A 70 -6.86 -18.70 -4.73
CA LYS A 70 -6.60 -17.89 -3.53
C LYS A 70 -5.96 -16.55 -3.89
N LEU A 71 -5.03 -16.55 -4.84
CA LEU A 71 -4.41 -15.32 -5.34
C LEU A 71 -5.44 -14.45 -6.08
N ASP A 72 -6.25 -15.04 -6.96
CA ASP A 72 -7.34 -14.34 -7.67
C ASP A 72 -8.31 -13.69 -6.68
N PHE A 73 -8.78 -14.46 -5.69
CA PHE A 73 -9.65 -13.96 -4.62
C PHE A 73 -9.06 -12.75 -3.92
N LEU A 74 -7.77 -12.81 -3.56
CA LEU A 74 -7.11 -11.74 -2.84
C LEU A 74 -6.88 -10.50 -3.71
N LEU A 75 -6.34 -10.68 -4.92
CA LEU A 75 -6.05 -9.57 -5.84
C LEU A 75 -7.32 -8.85 -6.30
N MET A 76 -8.41 -9.57 -6.59
CA MET A 76 -9.70 -8.98 -6.90
C MET A 76 -10.25 -8.16 -5.75
N TYR A 77 -10.17 -8.67 -4.51
CA TYR A 77 -10.60 -7.93 -3.33
C TYR A 77 -9.81 -6.63 -3.15
N LEU A 78 -8.48 -6.69 -3.26
CA LEU A 78 -7.62 -5.50 -3.16
C LEU A 78 -7.89 -4.51 -4.30
N LYS A 79 -8.09 -5.02 -5.51
CA LYS A 79 -8.31 -4.21 -6.71
C LYS A 79 -9.64 -3.48 -6.69
N GLU A 80 -10.73 -4.18 -6.36
CA GLU A 80 -12.08 -3.65 -6.48
C GLU A 80 -12.64 -3.06 -5.18
N ASP A 81 -11.99 -3.33 -4.03
CA ASP A 81 -12.52 -2.97 -2.71
C ASP A 81 -13.97 -3.42 -2.52
N THR A 82 -14.23 -4.66 -2.89
CA THR A 82 -15.56 -5.25 -2.86
C THR A 82 -16.05 -5.45 -1.43
N LEU A 83 -17.35 -5.25 -1.16
CA LEU A 83 -17.95 -5.66 0.12
C LEU A 83 -17.70 -7.17 0.34
N GLN A 84 -17.31 -7.56 1.57
CA GLN A 84 -17.05 -8.97 1.86
C GLN A 84 -18.26 -9.87 1.60
N LEU A 85 -19.49 -9.34 1.78
CA LEU A 85 -20.71 -10.06 1.40
C LEU A 85 -20.74 -10.34 -0.11
N ARG A 86 -20.47 -9.32 -0.94
CA ARG A 86 -20.44 -9.48 -2.41
C ARG A 86 -19.31 -10.40 -2.86
N GLN A 87 -18.14 -10.29 -2.23
CA GLN A 87 -17.02 -11.22 -2.45
C GLN A 87 -17.44 -12.66 -2.12
N GLY A 88 -18.20 -12.85 -1.04
CA GLY A 88 -18.74 -14.15 -0.67
C GLY A 88 -19.70 -14.72 -1.71
N LEU A 89 -20.56 -13.90 -2.29
CA LEU A 89 -21.46 -14.32 -3.38
C LEU A 89 -20.67 -14.75 -4.63
N LEU A 90 -19.59 -14.00 -4.98
CA LEU A 90 -18.74 -14.33 -6.14
C LEU A 90 -17.98 -15.66 -5.97
N PHE A 91 -17.59 -15.99 -4.74
CA PHE A 91 -16.76 -17.16 -4.43
C PHE A 91 -17.54 -18.24 -3.66
N GLU A 92 -18.87 -18.18 -3.67
CA GLU A 92 -19.81 -19.15 -3.05
C GLU A 92 -19.48 -19.46 -1.58
N MET A 93 -19.22 -18.42 -0.79
CA MET A 93 -18.90 -18.56 0.63
C MET A 93 -19.55 -17.48 1.48
N SER A 94 -19.66 -17.73 2.80
CA SER A 94 -20.18 -16.74 3.74
C SER A 94 -19.22 -15.56 3.92
N GLN A 95 -19.76 -14.38 4.30
CA GLN A 95 -18.97 -13.20 4.65
C GLN A 95 -17.89 -13.49 5.70
N SER A 96 -18.22 -14.28 6.73
CA SER A 96 -17.26 -14.69 7.76
C SER A 96 -16.10 -15.45 7.16
N LYS A 97 -16.38 -16.34 6.19
CA LYS A 97 -15.36 -17.11 5.48
C LYS A 97 -14.46 -16.24 4.62
N VAL A 98 -15.03 -15.24 3.95
CA VAL A 98 -14.25 -14.21 3.23
C VAL A 98 -13.29 -13.52 4.19
N SER A 99 -13.77 -13.08 5.36
CA SER A 99 -12.92 -12.44 6.36
C SER A 99 -11.79 -13.36 6.86
N GLU A 100 -12.07 -14.63 7.14
CA GLU A 100 -11.05 -15.62 7.52
C GLU A 100 -9.98 -15.76 6.42
N TRP A 101 -10.39 -15.91 5.15
CA TRP A 101 -9.47 -16.02 4.03
C TRP A 101 -8.62 -14.76 3.83
N LEU A 102 -9.21 -13.57 3.92
CA LEU A 102 -8.45 -12.32 3.80
C LEU A 102 -7.36 -12.24 4.87
N HIS A 103 -7.70 -12.46 6.14
CA HIS A 103 -6.71 -12.44 7.22
C HIS A 103 -5.65 -13.54 7.09
N PHE A 104 -5.97 -14.66 6.46
CA PHE A 104 -5.02 -15.73 6.20
C PHE A 104 -4.09 -15.41 5.04
N LEU A 105 -4.62 -14.87 3.92
CA LEU A 105 -3.88 -14.68 2.67
C LEU A 105 -3.06 -13.38 2.62
N LEU A 106 -3.49 -12.31 3.32
CA LEU A 106 -2.75 -11.05 3.35
C LEU A 106 -1.28 -11.23 3.78
N PRO A 107 -0.96 -11.95 4.88
CA PRO A 107 0.44 -12.20 5.24
C PRO A 107 1.19 -13.11 4.26
N VAL A 108 0.50 -13.95 3.48
CA VAL A 108 1.11 -14.78 2.43
C VAL A 108 1.59 -13.90 1.29
N LEU A 109 0.74 -12.98 0.82
CA LEU A 109 1.10 -12.02 -0.22
C LEU A 109 2.25 -11.11 0.22
N GLU A 110 2.19 -10.63 1.47
CA GLU A 110 3.23 -9.80 2.05
C GLU A 110 4.59 -10.52 2.06
N LYS A 111 4.62 -11.78 2.53
CA LYS A 111 5.84 -12.61 2.53
C LYS A 111 6.38 -12.82 1.12
N SER A 112 5.50 -13.03 0.14
CA SER A 112 5.89 -13.19 -1.27
C SER A 112 6.52 -11.92 -1.83
N LEU A 113 5.90 -10.76 -1.63
CA LEU A 113 6.44 -9.47 -2.08
C LEU A 113 7.73 -9.08 -1.34
N ALA A 114 7.86 -9.46 -0.05
CA ALA A 114 9.10 -9.26 0.70
C ALA A 114 10.26 -10.07 0.12
N GLN A 115 10.03 -11.33 -0.19
CA GLN A 115 11.05 -12.20 -0.80
C GLN A 115 11.47 -11.72 -2.19
N MET A 116 10.56 -11.08 -2.93
CA MET A 116 10.85 -10.46 -4.22
C MET A 116 11.57 -9.10 -4.09
N GLY A 117 11.72 -8.54 -2.89
CA GLY A 117 12.38 -7.26 -2.67
C GLY A 117 11.54 -6.02 -3.02
N TYR A 118 10.20 -6.16 -3.16
CA TYR A 118 9.35 -5.04 -3.60
C TYR A 118 8.63 -4.29 -2.48
N LEU A 119 8.71 -4.77 -1.23
CA LEU A 119 8.13 -4.03 -0.12
C LEU A 119 9.00 -2.83 0.26
N PRO A 120 8.39 -1.69 0.65
CA PRO A 120 9.12 -0.58 1.23
C PRO A 120 9.64 -0.97 2.63
N GLU A 121 10.69 -0.31 3.10
CA GLU A 121 10.99 -0.26 4.53
C GLU A 121 9.81 0.33 5.28
N GLU A 122 9.59 -0.10 6.51
CA GLU A 122 8.41 0.31 7.29
C GLU A 122 8.79 0.68 8.71
N GLY A 123 8.15 1.74 9.25
CA GLY A 123 8.28 2.13 10.62
C GLY A 123 8.57 3.62 10.80
N PHE A 124 9.38 3.96 11.81
CA PHE A 124 9.78 5.33 12.11
C PHE A 124 11.24 5.65 11.70
N ARG A 125 12.00 4.64 11.24
CA ARG A 125 13.37 4.80 10.75
C ARG A 125 13.48 4.49 9.29
N PHE A 126 14.25 5.28 8.58
CA PHE A 126 14.65 5.02 7.20
C PHE A 126 16.13 5.32 7.03
N ASN A 127 16.85 4.39 6.43
CA ASN A 127 18.26 4.55 6.13
C ASN A 127 18.53 4.43 4.64
N ALA A 128 18.85 5.55 4.00
CA ALA A 128 19.15 5.61 2.56
C ALA A 128 20.40 4.83 2.13
N TYR A 129 21.17 4.27 3.06
CA TYR A 129 22.35 3.45 2.75
C TYR A 129 22.00 2.21 1.91
N GLN A 130 20.81 1.67 2.11
CA GLN A 130 20.37 0.46 1.43
C GLN A 130 19.95 0.73 -0.02
N ASP A 131 19.66 1.99 -0.36
CA ASP A 131 19.36 2.43 -1.71
C ASP A 131 20.54 3.27 -2.26
N THR A 132 21.49 2.58 -2.87
CA THR A 132 22.78 3.17 -3.27
C THR A 132 22.74 3.94 -4.60
N GLU A 133 21.69 3.78 -5.39
CA GLU A 133 21.63 4.29 -6.78
C GLU A 133 20.91 5.63 -6.91
N SER A 134 20.03 5.97 -5.96
CA SER A 134 19.22 7.19 -6.04
C SER A 134 20.02 8.45 -5.73
N GLU A 135 19.94 9.44 -6.59
CA GLU A 135 20.59 10.74 -6.39
C GLU A 135 19.81 11.65 -5.44
N TRP A 136 18.48 11.51 -5.43
CA TRP A 136 17.57 12.31 -4.61
C TRP A 136 16.28 11.54 -4.30
N PHE A 137 15.56 11.99 -3.31
CA PHE A 137 14.29 11.43 -2.90
C PHE A 137 13.16 12.46 -2.99
N THR A 138 11.95 11.99 -2.98
CA THR A 138 10.75 12.83 -2.82
C THR A 138 9.91 12.26 -1.69
N ALA A 139 9.52 13.09 -0.72
CA ALA A 139 8.61 12.68 0.32
C ALA A 139 7.25 13.38 0.20
N ASP A 140 6.20 12.65 0.50
CA ASP A 140 4.83 13.16 0.55
C ASP A 140 3.99 12.38 1.55
N VAL A 141 2.90 12.98 2.03
CA VAL A 141 1.98 12.34 2.97
C VAL A 141 0.73 11.88 2.26
N THR A 142 0.50 10.57 2.25
CA THR A 142 -0.76 10.01 1.74
C THR A 142 -1.81 9.99 2.83
N GLU A 143 -3.00 10.52 2.50
CA GLU A 143 -4.14 10.59 3.42
C GLU A 143 -5.27 9.70 2.90
N ARG A 144 -5.74 8.77 3.74
CA ARG A 144 -6.73 7.77 3.37
C ARG A 144 -7.97 7.90 4.26
N PRO A 145 -9.20 7.91 3.68
CA PRO A 145 -10.42 8.03 4.45
C PRO A 145 -10.74 6.75 5.23
N ILE A 146 -11.23 6.93 6.46
CA ILE A 146 -11.70 5.86 7.34
C ILE A 146 -13.14 6.11 7.76
N ALA A 147 -13.81 5.07 8.27
CA ALA A 147 -15.09 5.22 8.91
C ALA A 147 -14.93 6.02 10.21
N ARG A 148 -15.93 6.85 10.53
CA ARG A 148 -16.00 7.60 11.78
C ARG A 148 -15.90 6.65 12.96
N ASN A 149 -15.03 6.95 13.92
CA ASN A 149 -14.89 6.19 15.15
C ASN A 149 -16.12 6.39 16.05
N LEU A 150 -16.40 5.44 16.94
CA LEU A 150 -17.45 5.59 17.94
C LEU A 150 -16.97 6.42 19.15
N ASP A 151 -15.69 6.34 19.45
CA ASP A 151 -15.05 7.12 20.51
C ASP A 151 -14.89 8.59 20.08
N LYS A 152 -15.33 9.52 20.93
CA LYS A 152 -15.34 10.96 20.61
C LYS A 152 -13.95 11.59 20.55
N GLU A 153 -13.00 11.13 21.38
CA GLU A 153 -11.64 11.66 21.36
C GLU A 153 -10.90 11.15 20.12
N ALA A 154 -11.02 9.86 19.80
CA ALA A 154 -10.50 9.32 18.56
C ALA A 154 -11.09 10.02 17.32
N GLN A 155 -12.37 10.41 17.33
CA GLN A 155 -12.97 11.20 16.25
C GLN A 155 -12.27 12.53 16.02
N LYS A 156 -11.90 13.24 17.10
CA LYS A 156 -11.21 14.54 17.01
C LYS A 156 -9.82 14.37 16.41
N GLU A 157 -9.08 13.35 16.84
CA GLU A 157 -7.73 13.07 16.34
C GLU A 157 -7.74 12.59 14.87
N GLU A 158 -8.71 11.76 14.52
CA GLU A 158 -8.84 11.24 13.15
C GLU A 158 -9.40 12.25 12.15
N TYR A 159 -9.94 13.41 12.60
CA TYR A 159 -10.58 14.38 11.71
C TYR A 159 -9.58 15.28 10.99
N SER A 160 -9.54 15.15 9.66
CA SER A 160 -8.75 16.02 8.79
C SER A 160 -9.51 17.31 8.45
N GLY A 161 -9.01 18.43 8.95
CA GLY A 161 -9.55 19.76 8.59
C GLY A 161 -9.40 20.08 7.10
N LYS A 162 -8.35 19.58 6.43
CA LYS A 162 -8.10 19.73 4.99
C LYS A 162 -9.11 18.93 4.16
N LYS A 163 -9.38 17.67 4.53
CA LYS A 163 -10.28 16.76 3.79
C LYS A 163 -11.73 16.78 4.27
N LYS A 164 -12.03 17.46 5.40
CA LYS A 164 -13.37 17.55 6.02
C LYS A 164 -13.99 16.18 6.34
N ARG A 165 -13.17 15.19 6.70
CA ARG A 165 -13.57 13.82 7.07
C ARG A 165 -12.52 13.13 7.93
N HIS A 166 -12.88 11.97 8.50
CA HIS A 166 -11.94 11.15 9.28
C HIS A 166 -10.98 10.41 8.35
N THR A 167 -9.70 10.50 8.65
CA THR A 167 -8.62 9.95 7.83
C THR A 167 -7.49 9.41 8.69
N ILE A 168 -6.63 8.63 8.05
CA ILE A 168 -5.32 8.22 8.55
C ILE A 168 -4.26 8.64 7.54
N LYS A 169 -3.08 8.92 8.04
CA LYS A 169 -1.95 9.39 7.24
C LYS A 169 -0.75 8.46 7.34
N ASN A 170 0.03 8.40 6.28
CA ASN A 170 1.37 7.83 6.25
C ASN A 170 2.27 8.76 5.42
N LEU A 171 3.50 8.97 5.88
CA LEU A 171 4.55 9.53 5.04
C LEU A 171 5.13 8.40 4.18
N VAL A 172 5.43 8.71 2.92
CA VAL A 172 6.18 7.84 2.03
C VAL A 172 7.37 8.58 1.44
N ILE A 173 8.43 7.83 1.16
CA ILE A 173 9.60 8.33 0.43
C ILE A 173 9.71 7.53 -0.86
N CYS A 174 9.83 8.25 -1.97
CA CYS A 174 10.10 7.70 -3.29
C CYS A 174 11.52 8.06 -3.70
N ASP A 175 12.18 7.15 -4.41
CA ASP A 175 13.42 7.42 -5.13
C ASP A 175 13.18 8.21 -6.44
N ASP A 176 14.25 8.56 -7.13
CA ASP A 176 14.24 9.26 -8.42
C ASP A 176 13.64 8.42 -9.56
N GLN A 177 13.61 7.08 -9.40
CA GLN A 177 12.93 6.15 -10.32
C GLN A 177 11.45 5.93 -10.00
N LYS A 178 10.89 6.66 -9.03
CA LYS A 178 9.48 6.58 -8.58
C LYS A 178 9.15 5.30 -7.79
N ARG A 179 10.14 4.52 -7.36
CA ARG A 179 9.94 3.41 -6.46
C ARG A 179 9.67 3.94 -5.07
N ILE A 180 8.67 3.43 -4.38
CA ILE A 180 8.40 3.79 -2.98
C ILE A 180 9.29 2.92 -2.10
N VAL A 181 10.30 3.54 -1.49
CA VAL A 181 11.32 2.86 -0.70
C VAL A 181 11.01 2.85 0.80
N PHE A 182 10.21 3.81 1.28
CA PHE A 182 9.85 3.91 2.69
C PHE A 182 8.36 4.19 2.89
N LEU A 183 7.80 3.65 3.98
CA LEU A 183 6.44 3.86 4.47
C LEU A 183 6.48 4.05 5.98
N SER A 184 6.09 5.23 6.48
CA SER A 184 5.99 5.47 7.93
C SER A 184 4.88 4.64 8.58
N ASP A 185 4.88 4.58 9.90
CA ASP A 185 3.74 4.14 10.67
C ASP A 185 2.49 5.01 10.42
N LEU A 186 1.34 4.57 10.95
CA LEU A 186 0.06 5.26 10.80
C LEU A 186 -0.06 6.43 11.76
N TYR A 187 -0.42 7.59 11.22
CA TYR A 187 -0.75 8.80 11.97
C TYR A 187 -2.24 9.14 11.83
N ALA A 188 -2.76 9.87 12.80
CA ALA A 188 -4.12 10.38 12.78
C ALA A 188 -4.29 11.49 11.74
N GLY A 189 -5.50 11.67 11.20
CA GLY A 189 -5.77 12.64 10.14
C GLY A 189 -5.53 14.11 10.54
N LYS A 190 -5.59 14.42 11.84
CA LYS A 190 -5.32 15.75 12.39
C LYS A 190 -3.83 16.11 12.37
N THR A 191 -2.93 15.12 12.48
CA THR A 191 -1.48 15.33 12.55
C THR A 191 -0.99 16.12 11.33
N HIS A 192 -0.19 17.16 11.56
CA HIS A 192 0.40 17.95 10.47
C HIS A 192 1.51 17.17 9.76
N ASP A 193 1.68 17.41 8.47
CA ASP A 193 2.69 16.71 7.64
C ASP A 193 4.12 16.97 8.18
N LYS A 194 4.37 18.19 8.70
CA LYS A 194 5.60 18.53 9.42
C LYS A 194 5.82 17.67 10.67
N GLU A 195 4.80 17.51 11.52
CA GLU A 195 4.90 16.71 12.75
C GLU A 195 5.24 15.24 12.43
N ILE A 196 4.65 14.70 11.34
CA ILE A 196 4.98 13.34 10.88
C ILE A 196 6.45 13.24 10.48
N TRP A 197 6.98 14.27 9.79
CA TRP A 197 8.37 14.30 9.39
C TRP A 197 9.32 14.39 10.59
N ASP A 198 9.03 15.28 11.51
CA ASP A 198 9.87 15.54 12.70
C ASP A 198 9.89 14.35 13.68
N ASP A 199 8.85 13.48 13.63
CA ASP A 199 8.76 12.25 14.45
C ASP A 199 9.59 11.08 13.87
N LEU A 200 10.08 11.19 12.62
CA LEU A 200 10.82 10.14 11.96
C LEU A 200 12.33 10.30 12.11
N ASP A 201 13.01 9.18 12.31
CA ASP A 201 14.46 9.07 12.32
C ASP A 201 14.95 8.74 10.89
N LEU A 202 15.32 9.79 10.13
CA LEU A 202 15.66 9.70 8.73
C LEU A 202 17.16 9.91 8.50
N GLU A 203 17.88 8.86 8.14
CA GLU A 203 19.29 8.89 7.74
C GLU A 203 19.41 8.99 6.21
N LEU A 204 19.42 10.23 5.69
CA LEU A 204 19.34 10.51 4.26
C LEU A 204 20.68 10.53 3.53
N GLN A 205 21.79 10.35 4.26
CA GLN A 205 23.14 10.24 3.69
C GLN A 205 23.56 11.42 2.79
N LYS A 206 23.21 12.65 3.21
CA LYS A 206 23.44 13.89 2.45
C LYS A 206 22.70 13.96 1.09
N ARG A 207 21.74 13.09 0.85
CA ARG A 207 20.90 13.14 -0.36
C ARG A 207 19.78 14.13 -0.19
N ASN A 208 19.51 14.89 -1.24
CA ASN A 208 18.42 15.85 -1.25
C ASN A 208 17.07 15.16 -1.20
N VAL A 209 16.16 15.66 -0.36
CA VAL A 209 14.75 15.24 -0.36
C VAL A 209 13.86 16.40 -0.77
N LEU A 210 13.10 16.20 -1.82
CA LEU A 210 12.14 17.18 -2.31
C LEU A 210 10.87 17.10 -1.47
N LEU A 211 10.52 18.19 -0.83
CA LEU A 211 9.36 18.32 0.05
C LEU A 211 8.36 19.34 -0.49
N ASP A 212 7.11 19.26 -0.05
CA ASP A 212 6.12 20.28 -0.36
C ASP A 212 6.05 21.38 0.74
N LEU A 213 5.23 22.42 0.51
CA LEU A 213 5.04 23.49 1.51
C LEU A 213 4.34 23.01 2.80
N GLY A 214 3.76 21.82 2.83
CA GLY A 214 3.20 21.21 4.04
C GLY A 214 4.26 20.88 5.10
N PHE A 215 5.51 20.75 4.67
CA PHE A 215 6.67 20.50 5.52
C PHE A 215 7.43 21.79 5.91
N TYR A 216 6.87 22.96 5.61
CA TYR A 216 7.54 24.23 5.90
C TYR A 216 7.81 24.40 7.40
N GLY A 217 9.08 24.73 7.72
CA GLY A 217 9.56 24.90 9.12
C GLY A 217 10.06 23.62 9.76
N THR A 218 10.24 22.53 8.99
CA THR A 218 11.04 21.37 9.43
C THR A 218 12.52 21.74 9.45
N ASP A 219 13.24 21.18 10.40
CA ASP A 219 14.71 21.36 10.51
C ASP A 219 15.40 20.29 9.64
N VAL A 220 15.29 20.43 8.33
CA VAL A 220 15.82 19.44 7.37
C VAL A 220 17.07 20.00 6.71
N LEU A 221 18.24 19.54 7.14
CA LEU A 221 19.53 19.90 6.51
C LEU A 221 19.60 19.56 5.04
N GLU A 222 18.87 18.51 4.59
CA GLU A 222 18.89 17.94 3.25
C GLU A 222 17.56 18.15 2.51
N GLY A 223 16.60 18.86 3.11
CA GLY A 223 15.28 19.11 2.55
C GLY A 223 15.28 20.28 1.57
N VAL A 224 14.81 20.04 0.36
CA VAL A 224 14.59 21.07 -0.66
C VAL A 224 13.11 21.44 -0.70
N LEU A 225 12.79 22.65 -0.26
CA LEU A 225 11.44 23.20 -0.21
C LEU A 225 11.24 24.26 -1.29
N PRO A 226 10.05 24.35 -1.89
CA PRO A 226 9.73 25.46 -2.79
C PRO A 226 9.66 26.80 -2.01
N PHE A 227 9.99 27.88 -2.70
CA PHE A 227 9.84 29.23 -2.14
C PHE A 227 8.37 29.50 -1.80
N LYS A 228 8.11 29.85 -0.54
CA LYS A 228 6.79 30.26 -0.08
C LYS A 228 6.51 31.69 -0.50
N LYS A 229 5.33 31.95 -1.07
CA LYS A 229 4.90 33.32 -1.41
C LYS A 229 4.72 34.13 -0.11
N PRO A 230 5.46 35.25 0.07
CA PRO A 230 5.24 36.13 1.21
C PRO A 230 3.86 36.78 1.17
N LYS A 231 3.37 37.20 2.34
CA LYS A 231 2.11 37.95 2.43
C LYS A 231 2.29 39.31 1.75
N ASN A 232 1.44 39.62 0.78
CA ASN A 232 1.43 40.88 0.02
C ASN A 232 2.64 41.11 -0.94
N GLN A 233 3.41 40.06 -1.29
CA GLN A 233 4.47 40.15 -2.27
C GLN A 233 4.36 39.01 -3.31
N GLU A 234 4.84 39.27 -4.52
CA GLU A 234 4.95 38.22 -5.53
C GLU A 234 6.35 37.58 -5.48
N LEU A 235 6.40 36.30 -5.83
CA LEU A 235 7.67 35.63 -6.06
C LEU A 235 8.39 36.22 -7.25
N THR A 236 9.71 36.37 -7.16
CA THR A 236 10.55 36.80 -8.28
C THR A 236 10.47 35.80 -9.44
N LYS A 237 10.84 36.23 -10.66
CA LYS A 237 10.90 35.35 -11.84
C LYS A 237 11.79 34.12 -11.58
N HIS A 238 12.94 34.31 -10.91
CA HIS A 238 13.84 33.23 -10.54
C HIS A 238 13.18 32.23 -9.56
N GLN A 239 12.55 32.73 -8.50
CA GLN A 239 11.85 31.87 -7.52
C GLN A 239 10.70 31.08 -8.16
N LYS A 240 9.95 31.69 -9.10
CA LYS A 240 8.91 30.99 -9.85
C LYS A 240 9.50 29.88 -10.72
N ALA A 241 10.63 30.13 -11.39
CA ALA A 241 11.31 29.13 -12.22
C ALA A 241 11.84 27.94 -11.38
N VAL A 242 12.45 28.22 -10.23
CA VAL A 242 12.91 27.18 -9.30
C VAL A 242 11.72 26.34 -8.80
N ASN A 243 10.63 26.99 -8.35
CA ASN A 243 9.43 26.27 -7.91
C ASN A 243 8.83 25.40 -9.00
N GLN A 244 8.87 25.86 -10.25
CA GLN A 244 8.39 25.06 -11.39
C GLN A 244 9.27 23.84 -11.63
N ALA A 245 10.59 23.98 -11.55
CA ALA A 245 11.53 22.86 -11.68
C ALA A 245 11.32 21.82 -10.55
N LEU A 246 11.21 22.26 -9.30
CA LEU A 246 10.93 21.39 -8.16
C LEU A 246 9.57 20.67 -8.31
N ALA A 247 8.55 21.37 -8.78
CA ALA A 247 7.24 20.77 -9.03
C ALA A 247 7.32 19.66 -10.09
N GLN A 248 8.10 19.86 -11.16
CA GLN A 248 8.31 18.83 -12.20
C GLN A 248 8.97 17.57 -11.64
N LEU A 249 10.00 17.71 -10.80
CA LEU A 249 10.65 16.57 -10.13
C LEU A 249 9.68 15.85 -9.20
N ARG A 250 8.82 16.58 -8.47
CA ARG A 250 7.83 16.01 -7.54
C ARG A 250 6.65 15.30 -8.22
N ILE A 251 6.41 15.51 -9.52
CA ILE A 251 5.40 14.75 -10.28
C ILE A 251 5.63 13.22 -10.14
N GLY A 252 6.88 12.79 -9.93
CA GLY A 252 7.23 11.40 -9.70
C GLY A 252 6.45 10.74 -8.56
N VAL A 253 6.38 11.38 -7.39
CA VAL A 253 5.65 10.84 -6.21
C VAL A 253 4.14 10.84 -6.44
N GLU A 254 3.60 11.84 -7.13
CA GLU A 254 2.17 11.87 -7.48
C GLU A 254 1.80 10.72 -8.43
N HIS A 255 2.66 10.42 -9.39
CA HIS A 255 2.51 9.26 -10.27
C HIS A 255 2.61 7.93 -9.49
N ALA A 256 3.54 7.84 -8.53
CA ALA A 256 3.66 6.68 -7.66
C ALA A 256 2.36 6.44 -6.87
N PHE A 257 1.82 7.48 -6.22
CA PHE A 257 0.54 7.39 -5.51
C PHE A 257 -0.63 7.04 -6.43
N SER A 258 -0.68 7.61 -7.63
CA SER A 258 -1.70 7.25 -8.62
C SER A 258 -1.59 5.77 -8.99
N GLY A 259 -0.36 5.26 -9.13
CA GLY A 259 -0.08 3.84 -9.37
C GLY A 259 -0.53 2.91 -8.24
N VAL A 260 -0.30 3.30 -6.97
CA VAL A 260 -0.75 2.58 -5.77
C VAL A 260 -2.28 2.60 -5.66
N LYS A 261 -2.90 3.76 -5.87
CA LYS A 261 -4.36 3.96 -5.82
C LYS A 261 -5.14 3.26 -6.93
N ARG A 262 -4.47 2.63 -7.91
CA ARG A 262 -5.12 1.68 -8.82
C ARG A 262 -5.76 0.49 -8.08
N LEU A 263 -5.28 0.18 -6.89
CA LEU A 263 -5.96 -0.72 -5.97
C LEU A 263 -6.97 0.09 -5.16
N LYS A 264 -8.26 -0.06 -5.48
CA LYS A 264 -9.34 0.75 -4.90
C LYS A 264 -9.44 0.64 -3.38
N ILE A 265 -8.94 -0.46 -2.79
CA ILE A 265 -8.93 -0.64 -1.34
C ILE A 265 -8.11 0.42 -0.58
N VAL A 266 -7.12 1.04 -1.24
CA VAL A 266 -6.35 2.15 -0.64
C VAL A 266 -6.83 3.52 -1.09
N GLN A 267 -7.70 3.59 -2.09
CA GLN A 267 -8.31 4.82 -2.59
C GLN A 267 -9.64 5.14 -1.89
N HIS A 268 -10.47 4.13 -1.70
CA HIS A 268 -11.79 4.26 -1.09
C HIS A 268 -11.71 4.36 0.44
N GLN A 269 -12.86 4.61 1.07
CA GLN A 269 -12.97 4.58 2.52
C GLN A 269 -12.64 3.18 3.05
N ILE A 270 -11.62 3.10 3.90
CA ILE A 270 -11.14 1.84 4.44
C ILE A 270 -12.16 1.26 5.41
N ARG A 271 -12.67 0.07 5.11
CA ARG A 271 -13.63 -0.68 5.93
C ARG A 271 -12.95 -1.65 6.90
N LEU A 272 -11.65 -1.88 6.73
CA LEU A 272 -10.85 -2.70 7.65
C LEU A 272 -10.65 -1.94 8.97
N LYS A 273 -11.00 -2.57 10.10
CA LYS A 273 -11.01 -1.88 11.40
C LYS A 273 -9.65 -1.90 12.11
N LYS A 274 -8.90 -3.00 11.98
CA LYS A 274 -7.62 -3.18 12.68
C LYS A 274 -6.52 -2.33 12.05
N THR A 275 -5.86 -1.48 12.85
CA THR A 275 -4.76 -0.59 12.43
C THR A 275 -3.67 -1.36 11.70
N LYS A 276 -3.21 -2.48 12.25
CA LYS A 276 -2.20 -3.35 11.62
C LYS A 276 -2.61 -3.82 10.23
N VAL A 277 -3.89 -4.15 9.99
CA VAL A 277 -4.37 -4.60 8.67
C VAL A 277 -4.46 -3.43 7.70
N ARG A 278 -4.82 -2.22 8.18
CA ARG A 278 -4.82 -0.99 7.36
C ARG A 278 -3.42 -0.66 6.85
N GLN A 279 -2.43 -0.78 7.72
CA GLN A 279 -1.01 -0.60 7.39
C GLN A 279 -0.54 -1.66 6.40
N GLN A 280 -0.76 -2.93 6.71
CA GLN A 280 -0.39 -4.06 5.87
C GLN A 280 -0.96 -3.95 4.45
N VAL A 281 -2.23 -3.56 4.30
CA VAL A 281 -2.86 -3.38 2.98
C VAL A 281 -2.18 -2.28 2.17
N LEU A 282 -1.81 -1.15 2.78
CA LEU A 282 -1.07 -0.11 2.08
C LEU A 282 0.31 -0.58 1.67
N ARG A 283 1.03 -1.22 2.57
CA ARG A 283 2.36 -1.77 2.30
C ARG A 283 2.36 -2.76 1.13
N MET A 284 1.38 -3.68 1.09
CA MET A 284 1.21 -4.59 -0.04
C MET A 284 0.82 -3.87 -1.35
N ALA A 285 -0.02 -2.84 -1.27
CA ALA A 285 -0.38 -2.04 -2.44
C ALA A 285 0.82 -1.33 -3.03
N ILE A 286 1.73 -0.85 -2.18
CA ILE A 286 3.02 -0.28 -2.57
C ILE A 286 3.90 -1.38 -3.18
N GLY A 287 4.02 -2.54 -2.54
CA GLY A 287 4.80 -3.67 -3.08
C GLY A 287 4.33 -4.12 -4.46
N LEU A 288 3.02 -4.22 -4.68
CA LEU A 288 2.44 -4.51 -5.99
C LEU A 288 2.68 -3.38 -7.01
N TYR A 289 2.75 -2.13 -6.56
CA TYR A 289 3.11 -1.00 -7.41
C TYR A 289 4.59 -1.07 -7.82
N ASN A 290 5.51 -1.24 -6.86
CA ASN A 290 6.96 -1.36 -7.11
C ASN A 290 7.26 -2.53 -8.06
N PHE A 291 6.65 -3.69 -7.82
CA PHE A 291 6.74 -4.86 -8.70
C PHE A 291 6.36 -4.55 -10.16
N ARG A 292 5.24 -3.87 -10.37
CA ARG A 292 4.81 -3.48 -11.71
C ARG A 292 5.68 -2.39 -12.33
N LEU A 293 6.25 -1.50 -11.52
CA LEU A 293 7.10 -0.42 -12.00
C LEU A 293 8.34 -1.01 -12.67
N GLU A 294 9.07 -1.88 -11.96
CA GLU A 294 10.30 -2.49 -12.45
C GLU A 294 10.10 -3.33 -13.73
N LYS A 295 8.96 -4.02 -13.85
CA LYS A 295 8.66 -4.83 -15.05
C LYS A 295 8.28 -4.00 -16.29
N ARG A 296 8.19 -2.68 -16.18
CA ARG A 296 7.72 -1.79 -17.26
C ARG A 296 8.73 -0.72 -17.66
N ILE A 297 9.87 -0.72 -16.99
CA ILE A 297 11.06 -0.01 -17.41
C ILE A 297 11.82 -0.92 -18.37
#